data_6ab8a25d96a2d1a6f9b0ee6fb2e25f43
#
_entry.id   6ab8a25d96a2d1a6f9b0ee6fb2e25f43
#
_cell.length_a   1.000
_cell.length_b   1.000
_cell.length_c   1.000
_cell.angle_alpha   90.00
_cell.angle_beta   90.00
_cell.angle_gamma   90.00
#
_symmetry.space_group_name_H-M   'P 1'
#
loop_
_entity.id
_entity.type
_entity.pdbx_description
1 polymer ?
#
loop_
_entity_poly.entity_id
_entity_poly.type
_entity_poly.pdbx_seq_one_letter_code
_entity_poly.pdbx_strand_id
1 'polypeptide(L)'
;RAHPSAYSLGVVRDDVIIEDSVLQAVREVRSFGGKKQFDLTTTTAYVAQHTPKAGKLSTRQAAKQALIGQQPASKPTATVSRPNWLKVIVGKLSDNLVVVLISDVSESVRFSQVRDSFITNVSEQLLEPTQSLEQLADIVERGGASQQDVERNATQLRQSCSRLEHMISDLLLLIKAQEPILPTADNRINVMEQVQAVVQAHLDMAAQRGITIETGGDESLCINGEADQIQAALAKLIENAITYSKDGSTVNVVAKANEEHTEAVISVLDRGKGIAIGEQNRIFERFYRGSNQNEHSGDGIGLGLAIVKHVALTHHGSASVWSSPGQGSTFALVLPLGGE
;
A
#
# COMPACT_ATOMS: atom_id res chain seq x y z
N ARG A 1 36.82 -16.24 -1.16
CA ARG A 1 35.49 -16.87 -1.18
C ARG A 1 34.47 -15.84 -0.72
N ALA A 2 33.39 -15.69 -1.45
CA ALA A 2 32.30 -14.79 -1.10
C ALA A 2 31.14 -15.58 -0.45
N HIS A 3 30.42 -14.94 0.46
CA HIS A 3 29.19 -15.49 1.01
C HIS A 3 28.07 -15.40 -0.05
N PRO A 4 27.14 -16.38 -0.16
CA PRO A 4 26.06 -16.37 -1.15
C PRO A 4 25.27 -15.04 -1.24
N SER A 5 25.03 -14.39 -0.11
CA SER A 5 24.34 -13.09 -0.08
C SER A 5 25.05 -11.97 -0.86
N ALA A 6 26.37 -12.03 -1.01
CA ALA A 6 27.12 -11.01 -1.76
C ALA A 6 26.82 -11.03 -3.27
N TYR A 7 26.40 -12.19 -3.79
CA TYR A 7 25.96 -12.34 -5.18
C TYR A 7 24.56 -11.76 -5.38
N SER A 8 23.64 -12.03 -4.44
CA SER A 8 22.27 -11.50 -4.51
C SER A 8 22.22 -9.99 -4.35
N LEU A 9 23.17 -9.40 -3.63
CA LEU A 9 23.30 -7.95 -3.43
C LEU A 9 24.01 -7.23 -4.60
N GLY A 10 24.45 -7.97 -5.63
CA GLY A 10 25.05 -7.39 -6.82
C GLY A 10 26.48 -6.86 -6.63
N VAL A 11 27.18 -7.27 -5.56
CA VAL A 11 28.56 -6.84 -5.27
C VAL A 11 29.58 -7.79 -5.86
N VAL A 12 29.22 -9.08 -5.97
CA VAL A 12 30.10 -10.16 -6.47
C VAL A 12 29.42 -10.87 -7.64
N ARG A 13 30.20 -11.19 -8.67
CA ARG A 13 29.81 -12.03 -9.79
C ARG A 13 30.99 -12.97 -10.15
N ASP A 14 30.70 -14.24 -10.34
CA ASP A 14 31.72 -15.25 -10.69
C ASP A 14 32.95 -15.24 -9.76
N ASP A 15 32.72 -15.15 -8.44
CA ASP A 15 33.75 -15.02 -7.40
C ASP A 15 34.62 -13.75 -7.48
N VAL A 16 34.26 -12.77 -8.31
CA VAL A 16 34.97 -11.50 -8.46
C VAL A 16 34.10 -10.34 -7.95
N ILE A 17 34.72 -9.44 -7.19
CA ILE A 17 34.06 -8.19 -6.81
C ILE A 17 33.94 -7.31 -8.05
N ILE A 18 32.70 -6.92 -8.38
CA ILE A 18 32.41 -6.11 -9.58
C ILE A 18 32.26 -4.61 -9.27
N GLU A 19 32.09 -4.24 -7.99
CA GLU A 19 31.91 -2.87 -7.56
C GLU A 19 33.26 -2.15 -7.39
N ASP A 20 33.51 -1.13 -8.23
CA ASP A 20 34.79 -0.40 -8.27
C ASP A 20 35.14 0.25 -6.95
N SER A 21 34.19 0.80 -6.21
CA SER A 21 34.38 1.43 -4.89
C SER A 21 34.91 0.43 -3.86
N VAL A 22 34.42 -0.81 -3.91
CA VAL A 22 34.88 -1.89 -3.04
C VAL A 22 36.28 -2.33 -3.44
N LEU A 23 36.55 -2.48 -4.73
CA LEU A 23 37.89 -2.83 -5.24
C LEU A 23 38.94 -1.78 -4.87
N GLN A 24 38.60 -0.51 -5.01
CA GLN A 24 39.48 0.59 -4.60
C GLN A 24 39.76 0.56 -3.10
N ALA A 25 38.74 0.40 -2.28
CA ALA A 25 38.91 0.31 -0.82
C ALA A 25 39.77 -0.88 -0.42
N VAL A 26 39.64 -2.03 -1.08
CA VAL A 26 40.48 -3.22 -0.85
C VAL A 26 41.94 -2.94 -1.21
N ARG A 27 42.20 -2.26 -2.35
CA ARG A 27 43.58 -1.86 -2.78
C ARG A 27 44.21 -0.89 -1.75
N GLU A 28 43.48 0.13 -1.32
CA GLU A 28 43.96 1.11 -0.34
C GLU A 28 44.29 0.45 0.99
N VAL A 29 43.36 -0.36 1.55
CA VAL A 29 43.56 -1.05 2.82
C VAL A 29 44.69 -2.09 2.75
N ARG A 30 44.89 -2.73 1.59
CA ARG A 30 46.01 -3.64 1.36
C ARG A 30 47.35 -2.90 1.36
N SER A 31 47.42 -1.70 0.78
CA SER A 31 48.64 -0.92 0.63
C SER A 31 49.01 -0.18 1.92
N PHE A 32 48.03 0.45 2.56
CA PHE A 32 48.28 1.35 3.71
C PHE A 32 47.85 0.75 5.05
N GLY A 33 47.17 -0.39 5.06
CA GLY A 33 46.62 -0.99 6.27
C GLY A 33 45.36 -0.27 6.75
N GLY A 34 44.93 -0.61 7.96
CA GLY A 34 43.81 0.08 8.62
C GLY A 34 42.42 -0.51 8.24
N LYS A 35 41.41 0.34 8.42
CA LYS A 35 39.97 0.01 8.16
C LYS A 35 39.34 1.14 7.39
N LYS A 36 38.57 0.82 6.37
CA LYS A 36 37.76 1.76 5.58
C LYS A 36 36.29 1.35 5.65
N GLN A 37 35.41 2.34 5.89
CA GLN A 37 33.96 2.13 5.94
C GLN A 37 33.31 3.16 5.04
N PHE A 38 32.30 2.72 4.24
CA PHE A 38 31.53 3.58 3.35
C PHE A 38 30.18 2.95 3.05
N ASP A 39 29.26 3.77 2.58
CA ASP A 39 27.93 3.34 2.12
C ASP A 39 27.97 3.12 0.60
N LEU A 40 27.31 2.07 0.16
CA LEU A 40 27.24 1.65 -1.24
C LEU A 40 25.79 1.41 -1.62
N THR A 41 25.37 1.93 -2.78
CA THR A 41 24.06 1.63 -3.34
C THR A 41 24.25 0.76 -4.59
N THR A 42 23.66 -0.43 -4.56
CA THR A 42 23.60 -1.33 -5.74
C THR A 42 22.17 -1.47 -6.23
N THR A 43 22.01 -1.95 -7.46
CA THR A 43 20.69 -2.25 -8.01
C THR A 43 20.63 -3.71 -8.40
N THR A 44 19.64 -4.44 -7.88
CA THR A 44 19.33 -5.79 -8.33
C THR A 44 18.03 -5.81 -9.11
N ALA A 45 18.04 -6.53 -10.23
CA ALA A 45 16.84 -6.77 -11.01
C ALA A 45 16.04 -7.91 -10.35
N TYR A 46 14.85 -7.60 -9.83
CA TYR A 46 13.91 -8.61 -9.35
C TYR A 46 12.94 -8.97 -10.48
N VAL A 47 12.89 -10.23 -10.81
CA VAL A 47 11.78 -10.79 -11.58
C VAL A 47 10.60 -10.88 -10.62
N ALA A 48 9.55 -10.10 -10.83
CA ALA A 48 8.35 -10.17 -10.01
C ALA A 48 7.76 -11.58 -10.11
N GLN A 49 7.95 -12.40 -9.08
CA GLN A 49 7.35 -13.73 -8.97
C GLN A 49 5.88 -13.62 -8.54
N HIS A 50 5.06 -12.96 -9.33
CA HIS A 50 3.62 -13.07 -9.25
C HIS A 50 3.10 -13.46 -10.63
N THR A 51 3.43 -14.69 -11.05
CA THR A 51 2.53 -15.42 -11.94
C THR A 51 1.48 -16.06 -11.04
N PRO A 52 0.19 -15.71 -11.15
CA PRO A 52 -0.85 -16.61 -10.69
C PRO A 52 -0.58 -17.95 -11.37
N LYS A 53 -0.56 -19.04 -10.60
CA LYS A 53 -0.48 -20.40 -11.16
C LYS A 53 -1.58 -20.47 -12.20
N ALA A 54 -1.19 -20.49 -13.48
CA ALA A 54 -2.13 -20.71 -14.57
C ALA A 54 -2.77 -22.07 -14.31
N GLY A 55 -4.04 -22.03 -13.92
CA GLY A 55 -4.84 -23.23 -13.82
C GLY A 55 -4.69 -23.99 -15.13
N LYS A 56 -4.49 -25.29 -15.07
CA LYS A 56 -4.36 -26.19 -16.23
C LYS A 56 -5.57 -25.96 -17.14
N LEU A 57 -5.38 -25.20 -18.22
CA LEU A 57 -6.38 -25.11 -19.29
C LEU A 57 -6.72 -26.53 -19.76
N SER A 58 -8.01 -26.84 -19.81
CA SER A 58 -8.46 -28.13 -20.31
C SER A 58 -7.97 -28.33 -21.75
N THR A 59 -7.63 -29.54 -22.11
CA THR A 59 -7.07 -29.95 -23.40
C THR A 59 -7.90 -29.44 -24.61
N ARG A 60 -9.20 -29.15 -24.43
CA ARG A 60 -10.09 -28.59 -25.42
C ARG A 60 -9.89 -27.09 -25.70
N GLN A 61 -9.45 -26.32 -24.73
CA GLN A 61 -9.18 -24.88 -24.90
C GLN A 61 -7.81 -24.65 -25.56
N ALA A 62 -6.82 -25.50 -25.25
CA ALA A 62 -5.52 -25.44 -25.90
C ALA A 62 -5.59 -25.78 -27.40
N ALA A 63 -6.45 -26.74 -27.79
CA ALA A 63 -6.65 -27.11 -29.19
C ALA A 63 -7.35 -25.99 -30.01
N LYS A 64 -8.19 -25.18 -29.37
CA LYS A 64 -8.91 -24.08 -30.06
C LYS A 64 -7.97 -22.86 -30.29
N GLN A 65 -6.96 -22.65 -29.46
CA GLN A 65 -5.96 -21.58 -29.66
C GLN A 65 -4.90 -21.94 -30.71
N ALA A 66 -4.57 -23.22 -30.87
CA ALA A 66 -3.65 -23.68 -31.90
C ALA A 66 -4.19 -23.54 -33.35
N LEU A 67 -5.51 -23.50 -33.51
CA LEU A 67 -6.17 -23.36 -34.82
C LEU A 67 -6.22 -21.91 -35.36
N ILE A 68 -5.88 -20.88 -34.53
CA ILE A 68 -6.01 -19.47 -34.90
C ILE A 68 -4.63 -18.84 -35.26
N GLY A 69 -3.56 -19.62 -35.29
CA GLY A 69 -2.27 -19.18 -35.84
C GLY A 69 -1.60 -17.97 -35.13
N GLN A 70 -2.04 -17.59 -33.93
CA GLN A 70 -1.38 -16.53 -33.15
C GLN A 70 -0.41 -17.15 -32.15
N GLN A 71 0.89 -17.04 -32.43
CA GLN A 71 1.91 -17.25 -31.42
C GLN A 71 1.65 -16.29 -30.26
N PRO A 72 1.63 -16.77 -29.01
CA PRO A 72 1.55 -15.88 -27.85
C PRO A 72 2.83 -15.05 -27.83
N ALA A 73 2.71 -13.75 -28.13
CA ALA A 73 3.79 -12.81 -27.88
C ALA A 73 4.14 -12.88 -26.39
N SER A 74 5.35 -13.33 -26.08
CA SER A 74 5.91 -13.30 -24.74
C SER A 74 5.90 -11.85 -24.27
N LYS A 75 4.96 -11.51 -23.35
CA LYS A 75 4.96 -10.20 -22.72
C LYS A 75 6.29 -10.01 -22.02
N PRO A 76 6.98 -8.89 -22.21
CA PRO A 76 8.22 -8.62 -21.49
C PRO A 76 7.88 -8.61 -19.99
N THR A 77 8.52 -9.48 -19.24
CA THR A 77 8.45 -9.52 -17.77
C THR A 77 9.04 -8.18 -17.30
N ALA A 78 8.22 -7.32 -16.70
CA ALA A 78 8.69 -6.04 -16.20
C ALA A 78 9.72 -6.33 -15.08
N THR A 79 11.00 -6.10 -15.40
CA THR A 79 12.09 -6.22 -14.44
C THR A 79 12.05 -4.98 -13.56
N VAL A 80 11.59 -5.11 -12.33
CA VAL A 80 11.62 -4.02 -11.36
C VAL A 80 13.01 -3.99 -10.72
N SER A 81 13.77 -2.95 -11.02
CA SER A 81 15.06 -2.70 -10.36
C SER A 81 14.80 -2.07 -9.00
N ARG A 82 15.31 -2.68 -7.93
CA ARG A 82 15.25 -2.12 -6.58
C ARG A 82 16.65 -1.74 -6.10
N PRO A 83 16.84 -0.54 -5.52
CA PRO A 83 18.09 -0.16 -4.89
C PRO A 83 18.29 -0.93 -3.58
N ASN A 84 19.51 -1.42 -3.36
CA ASN A 84 19.98 -1.97 -2.09
C ASN A 84 20.94 -0.96 -1.48
N TRP A 85 20.73 -0.64 -0.21
CA TRP A 85 21.65 0.18 0.57
C TRP A 85 22.53 -0.72 1.41
N LEU A 86 23.83 -0.66 1.17
CA LEU A 86 24.83 -1.54 1.76
C LEU A 86 25.81 -0.72 2.56
N LYS A 87 26.11 -1.17 3.75
CA LYS A 87 27.22 -0.64 4.56
C LYS A 87 28.43 -1.56 4.40
N VAL A 88 29.49 -1.05 3.80
CA VAL A 88 30.70 -1.81 3.48
C VAL A 88 31.82 -1.43 4.45
N ILE A 89 32.44 -2.43 5.03
CA ILE A 89 33.62 -2.28 5.88
C ILE A 89 34.73 -3.16 5.30
N VAL A 90 35.85 -2.53 4.97
CA VAL A 90 37.05 -3.22 4.49
C VAL A 90 38.14 -3.10 5.54
N GLY A 91 38.71 -4.21 5.97
CA GLY A 91 39.75 -4.24 6.98
C GLY A 91 40.88 -5.21 6.66
N LYS A 92 42.13 -4.84 6.97
CA LYS A 92 43.30 -5.72 6.87
C LYS A 92 43.38 -6.59 8.13
N LEU A 93 43.28 -7.90 7.96
CA LEU A 93 43.39 -8.86 9.06
C LEU A 93 44.80 -9.37 9.24
N SER A 94 45.54 -9.55 8.13
CA SER A 94 46.95 -9.90 8.10
C SER A 94 47.59 -9.34 6.82
N ASP A 95 48.92 -9.52 6.66
CA ASP A 95 49.61 -9.01 5.46
C ASP A 95 49.04 -9.55 4.15
N ASN A 96 48.49 -10.76 4.18
CA ASN A 96 47.93 -11.41 2.99
C ASN A 96 46.39 -11.48 2.98
N LEU A 97 45.71 -11.00 4.03
CA LEU A 97 44.27 -11.15 4.15
C LEU A 97 43.57 -9.82 4.40
N VAL A 98 42.72 -9.45 3.48
CA VAL A 98 41.75 -8.34 3.60
C VAL A 98 40.36 -8.90 3.68
N VAL A 99 39.59 -8.47 4.65
CA VAL A 99 38.19 -8.88 4.87
C VAL A 99 37.28 -7.74 4.46
N VAL A 100 36.22 -8.07 3.69
CA VAL A 100 35.15 -7.17 3.32
C VAL A 100 33.87 -7.65 4.01
N LEU A 101 33.32 -6.84 4.88
CA LEU A 101 32.03 -7.07 5.51
C LEU A 101 30.99 -6.20 4.81
N ILE A 102 29.90 -6.81 4.35
CA ILE A 102 28.79 -6.14 3.70
C ILE A 102 27.55 -6.38 4.55
N SER A 103 26.97 -5.30 5.06
CA SER A 103 25.71 -5.32 5.79
C SER A 103 24.63 -4.71 4.92
N ASP A 104 23.57 -5.46 4.64
CA ASP A 104 22.37 -4.94 3.97
C ASP A 104 21.57 -4.13 4.99
N VAL A 105 21.49 -2.81 4.77
CA VAL A 105 20.73 -1.87 5.59
C VAL A 105 19.49 -1.34 4.86
N SER A 106 19.13 -1.98 3.75
CA SER A 106 18.05 -1.53 2.86
C SER A 106 16.71 -1.42 3.58
N GLU A 107 16.37 -2.38 4.43
CA GLU A 107 15.13 -2.33 5.22
C GLU A 107 15.13 -1.16 6.21
N SER A 108 16.24 -0.97 6.93
CA SER A 108 16.37 0.12 7.90
C SER A 108 16.30 1.49 7.23
N VAL A 109 16.95 1.65 6.06
CA VAL A 109 16.91 2.90 5.29
C VAL A 109 15.51 3.16 4.75
N ARG A 110 14.85 2.15 4.18
CA ARG A 110 13.46 2.27 3.72
C ARG A 110 12.52 2.64 4.86
N PHE A 111 12.66 1.98 5.99
CA PHE A 111 11.87 2.31 7.19
C PHE A 111 12.09 3.75 7.65
N SER A 112 13.34 4.21 7.68
CA SER A 112 13.66 5.59 8.03
C SER A 112 13.07 6.59 7.03
N GLN A 113 13.20 6.33 5.72
CA GLN A 113 12.61 7.18 4.67
C GLN A 113 11.07 7.25 4.76
N VAL A 114 10.43 6.11 5.01
CA VAL A 114 8.97 6.07 5.20
C VAL A 114 8.57 6.85 6.44
N ARG A 115 9.30 6.71 7.54
CA ARG A 115 9.07 7.46 8.78
C ARG A 115 9.27 8.95 8.59
N ASP A 116 10.35 9.36 7.93
CA ASP A 116 10.69 10.77 7.73
C ASP A 116 9.68 11.43 6.76
N SER A 117 9.29 10.74 5.69
CA SER A 117 8.19 11.17 4.83
C SER A 117 6.86 11.27 5.59
N PHE A 118 6.60 10.33 6.50
CA PHE A 118 5.44 10.36 7.37
C PHE A 118 5.40 11.62 8.23
N ILE A 119 6.50 11.93 8.93
CA ILE A 119 6.59 13.11 9.80
C ILE A 119 6.42 14.40 8.99
N THR A 120 7.05 14.49 7.83
CA THR A 120 6.93 15.65 6.93
C THR A 120 5.48 15.86 6.47
N ASN A 121 4.86 14.80 5.94
CA ASN A 121 3.48 14.89 5.44
C ASN A 121 2.47 15.22 6.55
N VAL A 122 2.62 14.62 7.74
CA VAL A 122 1.78 14.96 8.90
C VAL A 122 1.96 16.43 9.29
N SER A 123 3.21 16.91 9.32
CA SER A 123 3.51 18.30 9.66
C SER A 123 2.90 19.29 8.65
N GLU A 124 2.99 19.00 7.35
CA GLU A 124 2.40 19.81 6.28
C GLU A 124 0.86 19.83 6.38
N GLN A 125 0.24 18.70 6.66
CA GLN A 125 -1.22 18.61 6.80
C GLN A 125 -1.74 19.26 8.09
N LEU A 126 -0.90 19.42 9.13
CA LEU A 126 -1.23 20.18 10.34
C LEU A 126 -1.14 21.69 10.13
N LEU A 127 -0.34 22.17 9.17
CA LEU A 127 -0.18 23.60 8.90
C LEU A 127 -1.44 24.23 8.30
N GLU A 128 -2.14 23.53 7.39
CA GLU A 128 -3.34 24.08 6.71
C GLU A 128 -4.45 24.49 7.68
N PRO A 129 -4.89 23.62 8.64
CA PRO A 129 -5.92 24.04 9.60
C PRO A 129 -5.44 25.07 10.61
N THR A 130 -4.15 25.08 10.98
CA THR A 130 -3.61 26.16 11.82
C THR A 130 -3.65 27.51 11.12
N GLN A 131 -3.31 27.57 9.85
CA GLN A 131 -3.44 28.80 9.05
C GLN A 131 -4.90 29.22 8.90
N SER A 132 -5.82 28.29 8.73
CA SER A 132 -7.25 28.58 8.66
C SER A 132 -7.80 29.14 9.98
N LEU A 133 -7.29 28.64 11.12
CA LEU A 133 -7.60 29.17 12.46
C LEU A 133 -7.07 30.60 12.64
N GLU A 134 -5.82 30.87 12.26
CA GLU A 134 -5.23 32.20 12.32
C GLU A 134 -6.04 33.20 11.45
N GLN A 135 -6.38 32.82 10.23
CA GLN A 135 -7.20 33.67 9.34
C GLN A 135 -8.57 33.99 9.95
N LEU A 136 -9.23 33.01 10.58
CA LEU A 136 -10.50 33.24 11.24
C LEU A 136 -10.33 34.15 12.46
N ALA A 137 -9.29 33.95 13.27
CA ALA A 137 -8.99 34.82 14.40
C ALA A 137 -8.75 36.28 13.95
N ASP A 138 -7.95 36.46 12.91
CA ASP A 138 -7.67 37.76 12.29
C ASP A 138 -8.95 38.47 11.80
N ILE A 139 -9.88 37.72 11.19
CA ILE A 139 -11.16 38.25 10.71
C ILE A 139 -12.02 38.72 11.88
N VAL A 140 -12.06 37.94 12.96
CA VAL A 140 -12.83 38.30 14.18
C VAL A 140 -12.22 39.48 14.89
N GLU A 141 -10.88 39.57 15.03
CA GLU A 141 -10.19 40.66 15.72
C GLU A 141 -10.29 42.02 14.99
N ARG A 142 -10.20 42.02 13.66
CA ARG A 142 -10.23 43.27 12.88
C ARG A 142 -11.59 43.94 12.88
N GLY A 143 -12.65 43.22 13.17
CA GLY A 143 -14.03 43.74 13.13
C GLY A 143 -14.42 44.21 11.71
N GLY A 144 -15.70 44.13 11.37
CA GLY A 144 -16.21 44.59 10.08
C GLY A 144 -16.21 43.56 8.96
N ALA A 145 -15.88 42.30 9.25
CA ALA A 145 -16.10 41.21 8.33
C ALA A 145 -17.58 41.02 8.04
N SER A 146 -17.94 40.78 6.79
CA SER A 146 -19.32 40.46 6.46
C SER A 146 -19.69 39.10 7.08
N GLN A 147 -20.98 38.94 7.42
CA GLN A 147 -21.48 37.66 7.94
C GLN A 147 -21.17 36.51 6.97
N GLN A 148 -21.19 36.77 5.69
CA GLN A 148 -20.84 35.80 4.64
C GLN A 148 -19.36 35.36 4.71
N ASP A 149 -18.43 36.26 5.01
CA ASP A 149 -17.02 35.95 5.14
C ASP A 149 -16.77 35.09 6.39
N VAL A 150 -17.42 35.40 7.51
CA VAL A 150 -17.35 34.62 8.73
C VAL A 150 -17.91 33.21 8.53
N GLU A 151 -19.06 33.05 7.87
CA GLU A 151 -19.67 31.76 7.58
C GLU A 151 -18.81 30.92 6.65
N ARG A 152 -18.22 31.52 5.61
CA ARG A 152 -17.30 30.83 4.68
C ARG A 152 -16.07 30.30 5.41
N ASN A 153 -15.41 31.16 6.19
CA ASN A 153 -14.21 30.76 6.92
C ASN A 153 -14.50 29.72 8.02
N ALA A 154 -15.64 29.84 8.71
CA ALA A 154 -16.08 28.85 9.69
C ALA A 154 -16.37 27.49 9.05
N THR A 155 -16.92 27.47 7.84
CA THR A 155 -17.15 26.24 7.07
C THR A 155 -15.83 25.60 6.65
N GLN A 156 -14.89 26.39 6.15
CA GLN A 156 -13.55 25.91 5.78
C GLN A 156 -12.79 25.37 6.99
N LEU A 157 -12.88 26.05 8.14
CA LEU A 157 -12.26 25.58 9.37
C LEU A 157 -12.85 24.24 9.83
N ARG A 158 -14.18 24.08 9.81
CA ARG A 158 -14.80 22.79 10.16
C ARG A 158 -14.33 21.66 9.26
N GLN A 159 -14.21 21.91 7.96
CA GLN A 159 -13.67 20.91 7.01
C GLN A 159 -12.23 20.55 7.35
N SER A 160 -11.39 21.55 7.64
CA SER A 160 -9.99 21.30 8.02
C SER A 160 -9.87 20.54 9.35
N CYS A 161 -10.69 20.85 10.35
CA CYS A 161 -10.73 20.09 11.61
C CYS A 161 -11.19 18.64 11.39
N SER A 162 -12.23 18.42 10.58
CA SER A 162 -12.69 17.08 10.25
C SER A 162 -11.61 16.24 9.54
N ARG A 163 -10.85 16.85 8.62
CA ARG A 163 -9.69 16.18 7.98
C ARG A 163 -8.63 15.78 8.99
N LEU A 164 -8.34 16.67 9.97
CA LEU A 164 -7.39 16.36 11.05
C LEU A 164 -7.86 15.19 11.92
N GLU A 165 -9.13 15.17 12.30
CA GLU A 165 -9.71 14.09 13.08
C GLU A 165 -9.59 12.75 12.36
N HIS A 166 -9.92 12.71 11.06
CA HIS A 166 -9.75 11.52 10.24
C HIS A 166 -8.28 11.09 10.13
N MET A 167 -7.35 12.05 9.93
CA MET A 167 -5.92 11.76 9.87
C MET A 167 -5.40 11.15 11.18
N ILE A 168 -5.77 11.74 12.32
CA ILE A 168 -5.36 11.24 13.64
C ILE A 168 -5.92 9.83 13.85
N SER A 169 -7.18 9.59 13.49
CA SER A 169 -7.81 8.27 13.57
C SER A 169 -7.08 7.24 12.72
N ASP A 170 -6.76 7.59 11.46
CA ASP A 170 -6.02 6.74 10.52
C ASP A 170 -4.61 6.41 11.05
N LEU A 171 -3.94 7.38 11.68
CA LEU A 171 -2.64 7.19 12.31
C LEU A 171 -2.69 6.27 13.52
N LEU A 172 -3.68 6.48 14.41
CA LEU A 172 -3.88 5.64 15.58
C LEU A 172 -4.19 4.20 15.19
N LEU A 173 -4.95 3.99 14.11
CA LEU A 173 -5.22 2.67 13.57
C LEU A 173 -3.94 1.97 13.09
N LEU A 174 -3.09 2.68 12.36
CA LEU A 174 -1.79 2.15 11.88
C LEU A 174 -0.82 1.84 13.03
N ILE A 175 -0.95 2.52 14.17
CA ILE A 175 -0.13 2.27 15.35
C ILE A 175 -0.68 1.09 16.18
N LYS A 176 -2.00 1.04 16.40
CA LYS A 176 -2.64 -0.02 17.19
C LYS A 176 -2.55 -1.39 16.54
N ALA A 177 -2.63 -1.44 15.21
CA ALA A 177 -2.59 -2.69 14.47
C ALA A 177 -1.14 -3.18 14.21
N GLN A 178 -0.22 -3.08 15.17
CA GLN A 178 1.16 -3.53 14.99
C GLN A 178 1.38 -5.01 15.37
N GLU A 179 0.49 -5.58 16.16
CA GLU A 179 0.60 -6.96 16.61
C GLU A 179 -0.34 -7.86 15.79
N PRO A 180 0.14 -9.03 15.33
CA PRO A 180 -0.72 -10.01 14.66
C PRO A 180 -1.85 -10.46 15.58
N ILE A 181 -3.05 -10.51 15.05
CA ILE A 181 -4.24 -10.93 15.80
C ILE A 181 -4.24 -12.44 15.89
N LEU A 182 -4.29 -12.94 17.12
CA LEU A 182 -4.37 -14.37 17.35
C LEU A 182 -5.85 -14.83 17.26
N PRO A 183 -6.14 -15.90 16.48
CA PRO A 183 -7.48 -16.46 16.41
C PRO A 183 -7.93 -17.00 17.78
N THR A 184 -9.11 -16.55 18.24
CA THR A 184 -9.77 -17.02 19.45
C THR A 184 -11.27 -17.16 19.19
N ALA A 185 -11.98 -17.92 20.04
CA ALA A 185 -13.44 -18.03 19.91
C ALA A 185 -14.15 -16.67 20.14
N ASP A 186 -13.55 -15.81 20.95
CA ASP A 186 -14.14 -14.52 21.34
C ASP A 186 -14.02 -13.45 20.24
N ASN A 187 -13.11 -13.62 19.26
CA ASN A 187 -12.92 -12.68 18.18
C ASN A 187 -13.45 -13.19 16.83
N ARG A 188 -14.38 -14.15 16.86
CA ARG A 188 -15.06 -14.65 15.66
C ARG A 188 -16.15 -13.66 15.23
N ILE A 189 -16.07 -13.16 14.03
CA ILE A 189 -16.99 -12.16 13.47
C ILE A 189 -17.57 -12.63 12.13
N ASN A 190 -18.82 -12.29 11.87
CA ASN A 190 -19.47 -12.54 10.58
C ASN A 190 -19.07 -11.44 9.58
N VAL A 191 -18.59 -11.85 8.40
CA VAL A 191 -18.08 -10.92 7.37
C VAL A 191 -19.20 -10.06 6.81
N MET A 192 -20.36 -10.64 6.49
CA MET A 192 -21.46 -9.89 5.88
C MET A 192 -22.09 -8.90 6.83
N GLU A 193 -22.14 -9.18 8.14
CA GLU A 193 -22.57 -8.20 9.14
C GLU A 193 -21.63 -6.97 9.16
N GLN A 194 -20.32 -7.17 9.06
CA GLN A 194 -19.36 -6.06 8.98
C GLN A 194 -19.54 -5.25 7.68
N VAL A 195 -19.70 -5.93 6.56
CA VAL A 195 -19.97 -5.28 5.25
C VAL A 195 -21.25 -4.44 5.32
N GLN A 196 -22.34 -4.99 5.84
CA GLN A 196 -23.63 -4.30 5.95
C GLN A 196 -23.55 -3.08 6.85
N ALA A 197 -22.88 -3.20 8.02
CA ALA A 197 -22.69 -2.07 8.95
C ALA A 197 -21.95 -0.92 8.30
N VAL A 198 -20.85 -1.20 7.58
CA VAL A 198 -20.06 -0.17 6.91
C VAL A 198 -20.81 0.42 5.72
N VAL A 199 -21.48 -0.38 4.90
CA VAL A 199 -22.29 0.11 3.79
C VAL A 199 -23.39 1.04 4.28
N GLN A 200 -24.10 0.67 5.34
CA GLN A 200 -25.15 1.51 5.93
C GLN A 200 -24.62 2.89 6.36
N ALA A 201 -23.42 2.94 6.94
CA ALA A 201 -22.79 4.20 7.34
C ALA A 201 -22.37 5.09 6.16
N HIS A 202 -22.25 4.54 4.94
CA HIS A 202 -21.81 5.27 3.75
C HIS A 202 -22.91 5.56 2.72
N LEU A 203 -24.18 5.22 3.02
CA LEU A 203 -25.30 5.43 2.09
C LEU A 203 -25.52 6.90 1.78
N ASP A 204 -25.43 7.80 2.75
CA ASP A 204 -25.61 9.25 2.56
C ASP A 204 -24.50 9.82 1.65
N MET A 205 -23.25 9.39 1.85
CA MET A 205 -22.13 9.79 0.99
C MET A 205 -22.32 9.31 -0.46
N ALA A 206 -22.77 8.09 -0.65
CA ALA A 206 -23.07 7.53 -1.97
C ALA A 206 -24.25 8.26 -2.62
N ALA A 207 -25.32 8.52 -1.87
CA ALA A 207 -26.53 9.21 -2.36
C ALA A 207 -26.25 10.62 -2.84
N GLN A 208 -25.35 11.37 -2.20
CA GLN A 208 -24.94 12.72 -2.65
C GLN A 208 -24.35 12.73 -4.06
N ARG A 209 -23.83 11.58 -4.53
CA ARG A 209 -23.28 11.38 -5.88
C ARG A 209 -24.16 10.50 -6.77
N GLY A 210 -25.36 10.16 -6.31
CA GLY A 210 -26.26 9.26 -7.03
C GLY A 210 -25.71 7.84 -7.20
N ILE A 211 -24.73 7.45 -6.39
CA ILE A 211 -24.11 6.12 -6.46
C ILE A 211 -24.94 5.13 -5.65
N THR A 212 -25.22 3.98 -6.25
CA THR A 212 -25.88 2.86 -5.58
C THR A 212 -24.84 1.87 -5.08
N ILE A 213 -24.92 1.45 -3.81
CA ILE A 213 -24.06 0.39 -3.28
C ILE A 213 -24.88 -0.91 -3.23
N GLU A 214 -24.42 -1.94 -3.94
CA GLU A 214 -25.01 -3.27 -3.92
C GLU A 214 -24.11 -4.22 -3.14
N THR A 215 -24.72 -4.99 -2.24
CA THR A 215 -24.01 -5.99 -1.43
C THR A 215 -24.46 -7.39 -1.82
N GLY A 216 -23.56 -8.36 -1.74
CA GLY A 216 -23.89 -9.76 -1.98
C GLY A 216 -22.79 -10.68 -1.51
N GLY A 217 -23.13 -11.96 -1.36
CA GLY A 217 -22.13 -12.95 -0.98
C GLY A 217 -22.68 -14.03 -0.08
N ASP A 218 -21.78 -14.74 0.59
CA ASP A 218 -22.08 -15.81 1.51
C ASP A 218 -22.23 -15.26 2.93
N GLU A 219 -23.46 -15.34 3.45
CA GLU A 219 -23.80 -14.85 4.80
C GLU A 219 -23.22 -15.71 5.92
N SER A 220 -22.74 -16.91 5.62
CA SER A 220 -22.16 -17.82 6.62
C SER A 220 -20.67 -17.58 6.89
N LEU A 221 -20.00 -16.71 6.12
CA LEU A 221 -18.57 -16.48 6.25
C LEU A 221 -18.23 -15.83 7.58
N CYS A 222 -17.36 -16.51 8.35
CA CYS A 222 -16.80 -16.00 9.59
C CYS A 222 -15.29 -15.98 9.51
N ILE A 223 -14.69 -14.96 10.13
CA ILE A 223 -13.25 -14.79 10.29
C ILE A 223 -12.93 -14.55 11.75
N ASN A 224 -11.67 -14.71 12.14
CA ASN A 224 -11.20 -14.25 13.44
C ASN A 224 -10.51 -12.90 13.28
N GLY A 225 -10.93 -11.90 14.05
CA GLY A 225 -10.38 -10.56 13.89
C GLY A 225 -10.96 -9.52 14.83
N GLU A 226 -10.48 -8.31 14.71
CA GLU A 226 -10.96 -7.12 15.40
C GLU A 226 -11.99 -6.40 14.51
N ALA A 227 -13.26 -6.40 14.91
CA ALA A 227 -14.36 -5.83 14.13
C ALA A 227 -14.09 -4.39 13.71
N ASP A 228 -13.60 -3.55 14.62
CA ASP A 228 -13.30 -2.13 14.36
C ASP A 228 -12.22 -1.96 13.26
N GLN A 229 -11.19 -2.82 13.25
CA GLN A 229 -10.13 -2.77 12.25
C GLN A 229 -10.64 -3.23 10.89
N ILE A 230 -11.45 -4.30 10.86
CA ILE A 230 -12.07 -4.80 9.62
C ILE A 230 -13.03 -3.75 9.04
N GLN A 231 -13.89 -3.16 9.88
CA GLN A 231 -14.79 -2.09 9.45
C GLN A 231 -14.03 -0.89 8.92
N ALA A 232 -12.94 -0.48 9.58
CA ALA A 232 -12.12 0.62 9.11
C ALA A 232 -11.49 0.32 7.74
N ALA A 233 -10.98 -0.90 7.51
CA ALA A 233 -10.44 -1.29 6.21
C ALA A 233 -11.54 -1.31 5.12
N LEU A 234 -12.72 -1.84 5.42
CA LEU A 234 -13.87 -1.84 4.51
C LEU A 234 -14.34 -0.41 4.20
N ALA A 235 -14.40 0.46 5.20
CA ALA A 235 -14.73 1.87 5.03
C ALA A 235 -13.80 2.55 4.03
N LYS A 236 -12.47 2.35 4.17
CA LYS A 236 -11.49 2.92 3.24
C LYS A 236 -11.65 2.39 1.80
N LEU A 237 -12.02 1.13 1.62
CA LEU A 237 -12.32 0.58 0.28
C LEU A 237 -13.59 1.17 -0.31
N ILE A 238 -14.67 1.30 0.49
CA ILE A 238 -15.95 1.84 0.06
C ILE A 238 -15.85 3.34 -0.21
N GLU A 239 -15.19 4.13 0.67
CA GLU A 239 -14.89 5.54 0.47
C GLU A 239 -14.14 5.78 -0.86
N ASN A 240 -13.11 4.99 -1.12
CA ASN A 240 -12.37 5.05 -2.38
C ASN A 240 -13.27 4.71 -3.57
N ALA A 241 -14.06 3.64 -3.49
CA ALA A 241 -14.96 3.24 -4.56
C ALA A 241 -16.00 4.33 -4.86
N ILE A 242 -16.58 4.98 -3.85
CA ILE A 242 -17.49 6.10 -4.02
C ILE A 242 -16.74 7.29 -4.64
N THR A 243 -15.56 7.65 -4.11
CA THR A 243 -14.79 8.83 -4.54
C THR A 243 -14.35 8.76 -5.99
N TYR A 244 -13.89 7.59 -6.45
CA TYR A 244 -13.34 7.43 -7.80
C TYR A 244 -14.34 6.93 -8.84
N SER A 245 -15.52 6.49 -8.44
CA SER A 245 -16.60 6.11 -9.35
C SER A 245 -17.19 7.31 -10.10
N LYS A 246 -17.84 7.04 -11.21
CA LYS A 246 -18.66 8.03 -11.93
C LYS A 246 -19.95 8.27 -11.18
N ASP A 247 -20.45 9.49 -11.21
CA ASP A 247 -21.75 9.81 -10.64
C ASP A 247 -22.86 8.99 -11.29
N GLY A 248 -23.82 8.55 -10.50
CA GLY A 248 -24.92 7.68 -10.95
C GLY A 248 -24.54 6.24 -11.25
N SER A 249 -23.31 5.80 -10.90
CA SER A 249 -22.86 4.42 -11.12
C SER A 249 -23.19 3.51 -9.93
N THR A 250 -22.81 2.23 -10.05
CA THR A 250 -22.99 1.23 -9.00
C THR A 250 -21.62 0.78 -8.48
N VAL A 251 -21.48 0.72 -7.16
CA VAL A 251 -20.39 0.10 -6.43
C VAL A 251 -20.89 -1.26 -5.91
N ASN A 252 -20.16 -2.34 -6.19
CA ASN A 252 -20.53 -3.66 -5.72
C ASN A 252 -19.56 -4.11 -4.61
N VAL A 253 -20.12 -4.59 -3.50
CA VAL A 253 -19.37 -5.17 -2.38
C VAL A 253 -19.77 -6.64 -2.24
N VAL A 254 -18.85 -7.55 -2.50
CA VAL A 254 -19.15 -9.00 -2.54
C VAL A 254 -18.18 -9.75 -1.64
N ALA A 255 -18.72 -10.59 -0.73
CA ALA A 255 -17.92 -11.47 0.11
C ALA A 255 -18.16 -12.95 -0.25
N LYS A 256 -17.09 -13.68 -0.58
CA LYS A 256 -17.15 -15.10 -0.94
C LYS A 256 -15.95 -15.85 -0.37
N ALA A 257 -16.11 -17.16 -0.12
CA ALA A 257 -14.96 -18.02 0.12
C ALA A 257 -14.13 -18.17 -1.18
N ASN A 258 -12.81 -18.35 -1.02
CA ASN A 258 -11.96 -18.76 -2.13
C ASN A 258 -12.29 -20.20 -2.56
N GLU A 259 -11.72 -20.67 -3.67
CA GLU A 259 -12.01 -22.03 -4.23
C GLU A 259 -11.63 -23.14 -3.25
N GLU A 260 -10.66 -22.91 -2.38
CA GLU A 260 -10.18 -23.88 -1.38
C GLU A 260 -10.95 -23.81 -0.06
N HIS A 261 -11.90 -22.88 0.09
CA HIS A 261 -12.67 -22.62 1.34
C HIS A 261 -11.77 -22.39 2.57
N THR A 262 -10.62 -21.74 2.38
CA THR A 262 -9.67 -21.40 3.45
C THR A 262 -9.67 -19.92 3.79
N GLU A 263 -10.18 -19.08 2.88
CA GLU A 263 -10.13 -17.64 3.01
C GLU A 263 -11.45 -16.99 2.58
N ALA A 264 -11.84 -15.94 3.29
CA ALA A 264 -12.89 -15.02 2.87
C ALA A 264 -12.28 -13.94 1.96
N VAL A 265 -12.84 -13.74 0.79
CA VAL A 265 -12.46 -12.72 -0.18
C VAL A 265 -13.56 -11.67 -0.23
N ILE A 266 -13.28 -10.48 0.29
CA ILE A 266 -14.20 -9.32 0.24
C ILE A 266 -13.74 -8.43 -0.90
N SER A 267 -14.55 -8.30 -1.93
CA SER A 267 -14.25 -7.54 -3.14
C SER A 267 -15.12 -6.29 -3.22
N VAL A 268 -14.48 -5.12 -3.40
CA VAL A 268 -15.15 -3.86 -3.67
C VAL A 268 -14.84 -3.46 -5.11
N LEU A 269 -15.87 -3.41 -5.94
CA LEU A 269 -15.76 -3.11 -7.37
C LEU A 269 -16.34 -1.74 -7.64
N ASP A 270 -15.52 -0.87 -8.24
CA ASP A 270 -15.89 0.47 -8.71
C ASP A 270 -15.97 0.54 -10.24
N ARG A 271 -16.70 1.53 -10.76
CA ARG A 271 -16.77 1.86 -12.19
C ARG A 271 -16.10 3.20 -12.49
N GLY A 272 -14.93 3.40 -11.88
CA GLY A 272 -14.15 4.62 -11.99
C GLY A 272 -13.21 4.68 -13.19
N LYS A 273 -12.22 5.55 -13.07
CA LYS A 273 -11.19 5.78 -14.11
C LYS A 273 -10.21 4.62 -14.25
N GLY A 274 -10.16 3.74 -13.26
CA GLY A 274 -9.15 2.68 -13.17
C GLY A 274 -7.77 3.21 -12.85
N ILE A 275 -6.80 2.30 -12.69
CA ILE A 275 -5.44 2.55 -12.20
C ILE A 275 -4.45 1.98 -13.21
N ALA A 276 -3.46 2.76 -13.59
CA ALA A 276 -2.38 2.33 -14.47
C ALA A 276 -1.58 1.17 -13.86
N ILE A 277 -1.16 0.21 -14.66
CA ILE A 277 -0.44 -1.00 -14.20
C ILE A 277 0.80 -0.64 -13.37
N GLY A 278 1.54 0.40 -13.76
CA GLY A 278 2.74 0.85 -13.03
C GLY A 278 2.46 1.44 -11.64
N GLU A 279 1.22 1.83 -11.35
CA GLU A 279 0.81 2.42 -10.08
C GLU A 279 0.19 1.38 -9.13
N GLN A 280 -0.35 0.27 -9.64
CA GLN A 280 -1.12 -0.71 -8.85
C GLN A 280 -0.33 -1.32 -7.67
N ASN A 281 0.97 -1.47 -7.79
CA ASN A 281 1.80 -1.95 -6.68
C ASN A 281 2.08 -0.86 -5.63
N ARG A 282 1.97 0.41 -6.02
CA ARG A 282 2.34 1.56 -5.19
C ARG A 282 1.16 2.15 -4.42
N ILE A 283 -0.07 1.96 -4.89
CA ILE A 283 -1.26 2.53 -4.25
C ILE A 283 -1.48 2.07 -2.81
N PHE A 284 -0.86 0.98 -2.38
CA PHE A 284 -0.83 0.50 -1.00
C PHE A 284 0.35 1.04 -0.18
N GLU A 285 1.23 1.85 -0.79
CA GLU A 285 2.30 2.55 -0.07
C GLU A 285 1.70 3.73 0.72
N ARG A 286 2.22 3.98 1.91
CA ARG A 286 1.78 5.11 2.75
C ARG A 286 2.05 6.43 2.02
N PHE A 287 1.08 7.36 2.05
CA PHE A 287 1.14 8.69 1.42
C PHE A 287 1.25 8.67 -0.11
N TYR A 288 1.15 7.51 -0.74
CA TYR A 288 1.12 7.45 -2.18
C TYR A 288 -0.25 7.91 -2.71
N ARG A 289 -0.20 8.81 -3.68
CA ARG A 289 -1.37 9.28 -4.43
C ARG A 289 -1.10 9.09 -5.91
N GLY A 290 -1.98 8.39 -6.60
CA GLY A 290 -1.87 8.17 -8.04
C GLY A 290 -2.04 9.47 -8.84
N SER A 291 -1.63 9.43 -10.11
CA SER A 291 -1.73 10.58 -11.03
C SER A 291 -3.17 10.95 -11.43
N ASN A 292 -4.12 10.04 -11.24
CA ASN A 292 -5.53 10.20 -11.64
C ASN A 292 -6.41 10.82 -10.54
N GLN A 293 -6.03 12.01 -10.03
CA GLN A 293 -6.84 12.71 -9.04
C GLN A 293 -8.09 13.35 -9.70
N ASN A 294 -9.23 13.28 -9.01
CA ASN A 294 -10.46 13.96 -9.36
C ASN A 294 -10.61 15.24 -8.52
N GLU A 295 -11.50 16.16 -8.92
CA GLU A 295 -11.91 17.31 -8.10
C GLU A 295 -12.40 16.88 -6.70
N HIS A 296 -13.00 15.67 -6.60
CA HIS A 296 -13.49 15.08 -5.35
C HIS A 296 -12.42 14.32 -4.55
N SER A 297 -11.23 14.06 -5.13
CA SER A 297 -10.13 13.33 -4.47
C SER A 297 -9.15 14.25 -3.73
N GLY A 298 -9.47 15.55 -3.62
CA GLY A 298 -8.60 16.58 -3.05
C GLY A 298 -8.15 16.32 -1.61
N ASP A 299 -8.93 15.63 -0.83
CA ASP A 299 -8.79 15.56 0.63
C ASP A 299 -8.07 14.31 1.16
N GLY A 300 -7.71 13.35 0.32
CA GLY A 300 -7.09 12.10 0.75
C GLY A 300 -5.58 12.21 1.00
N ILE A 301 -5.12 11.84 2.19
CA ILE A 301 -3.71 11.90 2.62
C ILE A 301 -2.89 10.72 2.06
N GLY A 302 -3.53 9.77 1.39
CA GLY A 302 -2.86 8.56 0.88
C GLY A 302 -2.58 7.51 1.95
N LEU A 303 -3.36 7.48 3.02
CA LEU A 303 -3.26 6.46 4.08
C LEU A 303 -4.30 5.34 3.94
N GLY A 304 -5.43 5.56 3.30
CA GLY A 304 -6.54 4.62 3.28
C GLY A 304 -6.17 3.22 2.80
N LEU A 305 -5.56 3.07 1.62
CA LEU A 305 -5.15 1.75 1.12
C LEU A 305 -3.96 1.14 1.90
N ALA A 306 -3.11 1.97 2.49
CA ALA A 306 -2.07 1.49 3.39
C ALA A 306 -2.67 0.89 4.67
N ILE A 307 -3.78 1.46 5.18
CA ILE A 307 -4.56 0.90 6.30
C ILE A 307 -5.15 -0.45 5.89
N VAL A 308 -5.79 -0.53 4.74
CA VAL A 308 -6.35 -1.81 4.22
C VAL A 308 -5.28 -2.90 4.19
N LYS A 309 -4.11 -2.60 3.62
CA LYS A 309 -3.00 -3.55 3.57
C LYS A 309 -2.50 -3.92 4.96
N HIS A 310 -2.42 -2.96 5.86
CA HIS A 310 -1.95 -3.18 7.22
C HIS A 310 -2.91 -4.08 8.00
N VAL A 311 -4.21 -3.78 7.96
CA VAL A 311 -5.25 -4.61 8.58
C VAL A 311 -5.25 -6.02 7.99
N ALA A 312 -5.12 -6.17 6.67
CA ALA A 312 -4.99 -7.48 6.04
C ALA A 312 -3.82 -8.29 6.63
N LEU A 313 -2.64 -7.68 6.74
CA LEU A 313 -1.43 -8.34 7.25
C LEU A 313 -1.54 -8.73 8.73
N THR A 314 -2.11 -7.89 9.57
CA THR A 314 -2.29 -8.19 11.00
C THR A 314 -3.32 -9.30 11.25
N HIS A 315 -4.23 -9.49 10.31
CA HIS A 315 -5.20 -10.60 10.28
C HIS A 315 -4.71 -11.80 9.44
N HIS A 316 -3.41 -11.91 9.16
CA HIS A 316 -2.79 -13.01 8.40
C HIS A 316 -3.31 -13.16 6.96
N GLY A 317 -3.88 -12.11 6.42
CA GLY A 317 -4.45 -12.06 5.07
C GLY A 317 -3.63 -11.21 4.10
N SER A 318 -4.28 -10.76 3.04
CA SER A 318 -3.66 -9.93 2.01
C SER A 318 -4.65 -8.92 1.42
N ALA A 319 -4.12 -7.85 0.81
CA ALA A 319 -4.89 -6.90 0.04
C ALA A 319 -4.33 -6.81 -1.38
N SER A 320 -5.21 -6.78 -2.37
CA SER A 320 -4.83 -6.72 -3.78
C SER A 320 -5.77 -5.83 -4.58
N VAL A 321 -5.34 -5.48 -5.79
CA VAL A 321 -6.15 -4.73 -6.74
C VAL A 321 -6.02 -5.34 -8.13
N TRP A 322 -7.14 -5.43 -8.82
CA TRP A 322 -7.22 -5.61 -10.25
C TRP A 322 -7.87 -4.38 -10.86
N SER A 323 -7.22 -3.74 -11.81
CA SER A 323 -7.74 -2.52 -12.42
C SER A 323 -7.26 -2.36 -13.86
N SER A 324 -8.10 -1.72 -14.67
CA SER A 324 -7.76 -1.34 -16.04
C SER A 324 -8.18 0.11 -16.27
N PRO A 325 -7.32 0.96 -16.84
CA PRO A 325 -7.66 2.33 -17.15
C PRO A 325 -8.96 2.44 -17.97
N GLY A 326 -9.90 3.24 -17.48
CA GLY A 326 -11.21 3.47 -18.09
C GLY A 326 -12.29 2.44 -17.75
N GLN A 327 -11.97 1.34 -17.07
CA GLN A 327 -12.91 0.25 -16.74
C GLN A 327 -13.25 0.13 -15.25
N GLY A 328 -12.56 0.89 -14.39
CA GLY A 328 -12.72 0.82 -12.94
C GLY A 328 -11.71 -0.09 -12.27
N SER A 329 -11.94 -0.39 -11.00
CA SER A 329 -11.06 -1.21 -10.18
C SER A 329 -11.84 -2.21 -9.34
N THR A 330 -11.20 -3.30 -9.00
CA THR A 330 -11.67 -4.27 -8.00
C THR A 330 -10.59 -4.39 -6.95
N PHE A 331 -10.89 -3.94 -5.76
CA PHE A 331 -10.04 -4.13 -4.58
C PHE A 331 -10.50 -5.37 -3.84
N ALA A 332 -9.57 -6.22 -3.45
CA ALA A 332 -9.86 -7.42 -2.68
C ALA A 332 -9.13 -7.38 -1.34
N LEU A 333 -9.88 -7.57 -0.27
CA LEU A 333 -9.39 -7.87 1.08
C LEU A 333 -9.59 -9.37 1.31
N VAL A 334 -8.50 -10.09 1.51
CA VAL A 334 -8.48 -11.54 1.69
C VAL A 334 -8.08 -11.84 3.13
N LEU A 335 -8.88 -12.62 3.85
CA LEU A 335 -8.69 -12.93 5.26
C LEU A 335 -8.91 -14.42 5.49
N PRO A 336 -8.12 -15.09 6.35
CA PRO A 336 -8.34 -16.48 6.70
C PRO A 336 -9.74 -16.69 7.30
N LEU A 337 -10.42 -17.76 6.88
CA LEU A 337 -11.67 -18.17 7.51
C LEU A 337 -11.40 -18.59 8.96
N GLY A 338 -12.31 -18.21 9.87
CA GLY A 338 -12.25 -18.64 11.25
C GLY A 338 -12.44 -20.15 11.32
N GLY A 339 -11.50 -20.84 11.95
CA GLY A 339 -11.67 -22.25 12.31
C GLY A 339 -12.88 -22.46 13.24
N GLU A 340 -13.42 -23.67 13.24
CA GLU A 340 -14.46 -24.10 14.17
C GLU A 340 -13.98 -24.08 15.62
#